data_fe9497d2ae93bacb99e6d6ae50e9d3ed
#
_entry.id   fe9497d2ae93bacb99e6d6ae50e9d3ed
#
_cell.length_a   1.000
_cell.length_b   1.000
_cell.length_c   1.000
_cell.angle_alpha   90.00
_cell.angle_beta   90.00
_cell.angle_gamma   90.00
#
_symmetry.space_group_name_H-M   'P 1'
#
loop_
_entity.id
_entity.type
_entity.pdbx_description
1 polymer ?
#
loop_
_entity_poly.entity_id
_entity_poly.type
_entity_poly.pdbx_seq_one_letter_code
_entity_poly.pdbx_strand_id
1 'polypeptide(L)'
;FMKCNIIFVILQTAMKDIAVLDRLTGNSSRITVVVHTHPDGDAIGSGTAMASYLAVVKGKDAVLIVPDSIPEHLLFMLRFGRKNMIMVFEEDRETARKRIESSDLIVCLDCSSFSRTSEMEGLLRRSKAAKILIDHHLNPETGSFDLTFSKTEISSASELLFWILMEMPDIRGDASALPPECAQALLTGMTTDTNNFANSVYPGTFEMASKLIEAGVDRDYILSELYNNY
;
A
#
# COMPACT_ATOMS: atom_id res chain seq x y z
N PHE A 1 9.80 -7.12 -34.83
CA PHE A 1 10.45 -5.84 -34.50
C PHE A 1 9.55 -4.94 -33.66
N MET A 2 8.24 -4.78 -33.95
CA MET A 2 7.33 -3.91 -33.18
C MET A 2 7.09 -4.39 -31.73
N LYS A 3 6.93 -5.70 -31.47
CA LYS A 3 6.71 -6.20 -30.11
C LYS A 3 7.91 -5.99 -29.18
N CYS A 4 9.13 -6.06 -29.70
CA CYS A 4 10.35 -5.84 -28.92
C CYS A 4 10.51 -4.39 -28.46
N ASN A 5 10.11 -3.41 -29.30
CA ASN A 5 10.16 -1.99 -28.95
C ASN A 5 9.11 -1.61 -27.88
N ILE A 6 7.92 -2.19 -27.92
CA ILE A 6 6.87 -1.91 -26.94
C ILE A 6 7.25 -2.42 -25.55
N ILE A 7 7.77 -3.64 -25.46
CA ILE A 7 8.25 -4.23 -24.19
C ILE A 7 9.41 -3.38 -23.63
N PHE A 8 10.36 -2.95 -24.46
CA PHE A 8 11.48 -2.12 -24.03
C PHE A 8 11.02 -0.75 -23.51
N VAL A 9 10.04 -0.12 -24.15
CA VAL A 9 9.46 1.17 -23.71
C VAL A 9 8.71 1.00 -22.39
N ILE A 10 7.91 -0.08 -22.22
CA ILE A 10 7.19 -0.36 -20.98
C ILE A 10 8.16 -0.58 -19.82
N LEU A 11 9.23 -1.37 -20.02
CA LEU A 11 10.27 -1.60 -19.01
C LEU A 11 11.02 -0.31 -18.64
N GLN A 12 11.34 0.54 -19.60
CA GLN A 12 11.99 1.84 -19.33
C GLN A 12 11.07 2.78 -18.54
N THR A 13 9.77 2.80 -18.81
CA THR A 13 8.81 3.63 -18.08
C THR A 13 8.68 3.14 -16.64
N ALA A 14 8.51 1.84 -16.42
CA ALA A 14 8.44 1.25 -15.09
C ALA A 14 9.72 1.51 -14.27
N MET A 15 10.90 1.34 -14.85
CA MET A 15 12.17 1.66 -14.17
C MET A 15 12.31 3.14 -13.81
N LYS A 16 11.79 4.04 -14.67
CA LYS A 16 11.79 5.49 -14.39
C LYS A 16 10.88 5.83 -13.21
N ASP A 17 9.71 5.22 -13.14
CA ASP A 17 8.75 5.49 -12.08
C ASP A 17 9.22 4.94 -10.73
N ILE A 18 9.89 3.77 -10.71
CA ILE A 18 10.56 3.24 -9.51
C ILE A 18 11.68 4.18 -9.03
N ALA A 19 12.50 4.71 -9.93
CA ALA A 19 13.54 5.67 -9.55
C ALA A 19 12.95 7.00 -9.01
N VAL A 20 11.78 7.42 -9.51
CA VAL A 20 11.04 8.57 -8.96
C VAL A 20 10.50 8.26 -7.57
N LEU A 21 9.90 7.08 -7.37
CA LEU A 21 9.42 6.62 -6.07
C LEU A 21 10.55 6.56 -5.04
N ASP A 22 11.68 5.96 -5.41
CA ASP A 22 12.86 5.86 -4.54
C ASP A 22 13.38 7.24 -4.14
N ARG A 23 13.47 8.18 -5.08
CA ARG A 23 13.87 9.57 -4.82
C ARG A 23 12.88 10.30 -3.91
N LEU A 24 11.56 10.20 -4.16
CA LEU A 24 10.53 10.85 -3.35
C LEU A 24 10.55 10.33 -1.93
N THR A 25 10.57 9.02 -1.75
CA THR A 25 10.64 8.39 -0.41
C THR A 25 11.98 8.68 0.28
N GLY A 26 13.09 8.69 -0.47
CA GLY A 26 14.42 9.00 0.05
C GLY A 26 14.54 10.43 0.57
N ASN A 27 13.98 11.41 -0.16
CA ASN A 27 14.05 12.84 0.19
C ASN A 27 13.04 13.28 1.25
N SER A 28 12.05 12.45 1.56
CA SER A 28 11.02 12.75 2.56
C SER A 28 11.43 12.25 3.93
N SER A 29 11.05 12.97 4.97
CA SER A 29 11.30 12.62 6.37
C SER A 29 10.02 12.18 7.07
N ARG A 30 8.92 12.87 6.82
CA ARG A 30 7.61 12.63 7.44
C ARG A 30 6.59 12.25 6.38
N ILE A 31 6.19 10.99 6.38
CA ILE A 31 5.35 10.41 5.34
C ILE A 31 4.02 9.96 5.93
N THR A 32 2.92 10.39 5.30
CA THR A 32 1.58 9.90 5.62
C THR A 32 1.09 8.98 4.51
N VAL A 33 0.73 7.77 4.88
CA VAL A 33 0.02 6.82 4.03
C VAL A 33 -1.47 6.97 4.29
N VAL A 34 -2.29 6.99 3.25
CA VAL A 34 -3.76 7.11 3.37
C VAL A 34 -4.43 6.07 2.48
N VAL A 35 -5.62 5.66 2.89
CA VAL A 35 -6.46 4.68 2.18
C VAL A 35 -7.90 5.20 2.10
N HIS A 36 -8.79 4.45 1.45
CA HIS A 36 -10.18 4.85 1.29
C HIS A 36 -11.01 4.71 2.57
N THR A 37 -12.17 5.39 2.61
CA THR A 37 -13.23 5.26 3.64
C THR A 37 -13.86 3.87 3.61
N HIS A 38 -14.35 3.38 4.77
CA HIS A 38 -14.79 2.01 4.97
C HIS A 38 -13.70 1.01 4.56
N PRO A 39 -12.51 1.10 5.21
CA PRO A 39 -11.34 0.36 4.78
C PRO A 39 -11.58 -1.14 4.87
N ASP A 40 -11.27 -1.84 3.81
CA ASP A 40 -11.26 -3.30 3.75
C ASP A 40 -9.86 -3.88 4.02
N GLY A 41 -9.70 -5.18 3.82
CA GLY A 41 -8.42 -5.83 4.11
C GLY A 41 -7.31 -5.43 3.15
N ASP A 42 -7.61 -5.07 1.89
CA ASP A 42 -6.59 -4.61 0.94
C ASP A 42 -6.13 -3.18 1.27
N ALA A 43 -7.05 -2.28 1.61
CA ALA A 43 -6.72 -0.94 2.07
C ALA A 43 -5.83 -0.98 3.32
N ILE A 44 -6.21 -1.75 4.35
CA ILE A 44 -5.40 -1.90 5.58
C ILE A 44 -4.08 -2.60 5.29
N GLY A 45 -4.10 -3.66 4.47
CA GLY A 45 -2.94 -4.47 4.12
C GLY A 45 -1.89 -3.66 3.36
N SER A 46 -2.27 -3.06 2.24
CA SER A 46 -1.37 -2.24 1.43
C SER A 46 -0.85 -1.02 2.19
N GLY A 47 -1.75 -0.33 2.94
CA GLY A 47 -1.40 0.82 3.76
C GLY A 47 -0.39 0.48 4.88
N THR A 48 -0.63 -0.61 5.61
CA THR A 48 0.28 -1.09 6.67
C THR A 48 1.62 -1.53 6.09
N ALA A 49 1.61 -2.25 4.97
CA ALA A 49 2.83 -2.71 4.31
C ALA A 49 3.70 -1.53 3.87
N MET A 50 3.12 -0.52 3.23
CA MET A 50 3.86 0.67 2.80
C MET A 50 4.42 1.45 3.99
N ALA A 51 3.63 1.67 5.03
CA ALA A 51 4.09 2.36 6.24
C ALA A 51 5.22 1.58 6.93
N SER A 52 5.14 0.25 7.02
CA SER A 52 6.19 -0.61 7.57
C SER A 52 7.47 -0.56 6.74
N TYR A 53 7.38 -0.70 5.42
CA TYR A 53 8.53 -0.57 4.52
C TYR A 53 9.23 0.78 4.70
N LEU A 54 8.48 1.88 4.69
CA LEU A 54 9.02 3.22 4.85
C LEU A 54 9.68 3.42 6.23
N ALA A 55 9.08 2.88 7.29
CA ALA A 55 9.59 3.04 8.64
C ALA A 55 10.84 2.15 8.90
N VAL A 56 10.84 0.90 8.43
CA VAL A 56 11.86 -0.10 8.76
C VAL A 56 13.02 -0.05 7.76
N VAL A 57 12.71 -0.08 6.47
CA VAL A 57 13.73 -0.16 5.42
C VAL A 57 14.27 1.22 5.09
N LYS A 58 13.39 2.22 4.94
CA LYS A 58 13.82 3.60 4.60
C LYS A 58 14.13 4.47 5.82
N GLY A 59 13.84 4.02 7.05
CA GLY A 59 14.11 4.77 8.30
C GLY A 59 13.30 6.06 8.43
N LYS A 60 12.08 6.11 7.88
CA LYS A 60 11.22 7.31 7.83
C LYS A 60 10.23 7.37 8.99
N ASP A 61 9.79 8.58 9.34
CA ASP A 61 8.62 8.79 10.18
C ASP A 61 7.38 8.56 9.32
N ALA A 62 6.90 7.31 9.24
CA ALA A 62 5.79 6.88 8.41
C ALA A 62 4.59 6.42 9.25
N VAL A 63 3.38 6.90 8.92
CA VAL A 63 2.14 6.58 9.60
C VAL A 63 1.05 6.32 8.56
N LEU A 64 0.27 5.25 8.74
CA LEU A 64 -0.98 5.02 8.03
C LEU A 64 -2.10 5.78 8.75
N ILE A 65 -2.87 6.58 8.03
CA ILE A 65 -4.11 7.19 8.53
C ILE A 65 -5.27 6.57 7.75
N VAL A 66 -6.15 5.87 8.47
CA VAL A 66 -7.41 5.38 7.93
C VAL A 66 -8.52 6.39 8.22
N PRO A 67 -9.46 6.67 7.29
CA PRO A 67 -10.52 7.65 7.51
C PRO A 67 -11.46 7.29 8.64
N ASP A 68 -11.91 6.04 8.66
CA ASP A 68 -12.98 5.53 9.52
C ASP A 68 -12.46 4.41 10.41
N SER A 69 -13.31 3.94 11.34
CA SER A 69 -13.02 2.80 12.21
C SER A 69 -12.73 1.53 11.40
N ILE A 70 -11.73 0.77 11.86
CA ILE A 70 -11.34 -0.50 11.24
C ILE A 70 -12.38 -1.57 11.62
N PRO A 71 -12.91 -2.34 10.65
CA PRO A 71 -13.83 -3.44 10.91
C PRO A 71 -13.28 -4.45 11.92
N GLU A 72 -14.11 -4.96 12.81
CA GLU A 72 -13.71 -5.82 13.93
C GLU A 72 -12.87 -7.02 13.47
N HIS A 73 -13.30 -7.69 12.39
CA HIS A 73 -12.60 -8.85 11.83
C HIS A 73 -11.22 -8.53 11.23
N LEU A 74 -10.86 -7.24 11.08
CA LEU A 74 -9.55 -6.79 10.61
C LEU A 74 -8.65 -6.22 11.71
N LEU A 75 -9.15 -6.12 12.96
CA LEU A 75 -8.38 -5.54 14.08
C LEU A 75 -7.07 -6.31 14.37
N PHE A 76 -7.00 -7.60 14.03
CA PHE A 76 -5.77 -8.37 14.17
C PHE A 76 -4.62 -7.79 13.33
N MET A 77 -4.93 -7.12 12.21
CA MET A 77 -3.92 -6.49 11.35
C MET A 77 -3.19 -5.33 12.02
N LEU A 78 -3.76 -4.73 13.08
CA LEU A 78 -3.08 -3.72 13.89
C LEU A 78 -1.82 -4.26 14.57
N ARG A 79 -1.72 -5.59 14.73
CA ARG A 79 -0.54 -6.26 15.31
C ARG A 79 0.63 -6.35 14.33
N PHE A 80 0.39 -6.15 13.02
CA PHE A 80 1.44 -6.15 11.99
C PHE A 80 2.25 -4.86 11.97
N GLY A 81 1.75 -3.80 12.61
CA GLY A 81 2.42 -2.51 12.65
C GLY A 81 3.17 -2.28 13.96
N ARG A 82 4.11 -1.32 13.93
CA ARG A 82 4.69 -0.78 15.15
C ARG A 82 3.62 -0.01 15.93
N LYS A 83 3.77 0.07 17.25
CA LYS A 83 2.90 0.88 18.08
C LYS A 83 2.78 2.31 17.53
N ASN A 84 1.56 2.81 17.37
CA ASN A 84 1.22 4.14 16.83
C ASN A 84 1.53 4.33 15.32
N MET A 85 1.74 3.25 14.56
CA MET A 85 1.94 3.36 13.11
C MET A 85 0.62 3.53 12.36
N ILE A 86 -0.50 3.13 12.96
CA ILE A 86 -1.84 3.27 12.39
C ILE A 86 -2.63 4.25 13.26
N MET A 87 -3.27 5.23 12.61
CA MET A 87 -4.15 6.22 13.23
C MET A 87 -5.52 6.16 12.56
N VAL A 88 -6.58 6.26 13.34
CA VAL A 88 -7.95 6.40 12.84
C VAL A 88 -8.32 7.89 12.90
N PHE A 89 -8.64 8.48 11.74
CA PHE A 89 -8.93 9.92 11.65
C PHE A 89 -10.14 10.34 12.50
N GLU A 90 -11.20 9.52 12.51
CA GLU A 90 -12.39 9.79 13.32
C GLU A 90 -12.11 9.85 14.82
N GLU A 91 -11.16 9.05 15.32
CA GLU A 91 -10.86 8.95 16.75
C GLU A 91 -10.04 10.13 17.26
N ASP A 92 -9.11 10.65 16.46
CA ASP A 92 -8.28 11.82 16.81
C ASP A 92 -8.04 12.72 15.59
N ARG A 93 -9.09 13.47 15.22
CA ARG A 93 -9.07 14.36 14.06
C ARG A 93 -7.98 15.43 14.14
N GLU A 94 -7.70 15.94 15.34
CA GLU A 94 -6.72 17.01 15.49
C GLU A 94 -5.29 16.52 15.27
N THR A 95 -4.92 15.41 15.86
CA THR A 95 -3.60 14.81 15.68
C THR A 95 -3.40 14.35 14.24
N ALA A 96 -4.41 13.68 13.65
CA ALA A 96 -4.35 13.24 12.25
C ALA A 96 -4.26 14.44 11.28
N ARG A 97 -5.00 15.53 11.51
CA ARG A 97 -4.89 16.79 10.73
C ARG A 97 -3.48 17.33 10.78
N LYS A 98 -2.91 17.53 11.97
CA LYS A 98 -1.54 18.02 12.16
C LYS A 98 -0.51 17.13 11.47
N ARG A 99 -0.74 15.82 11.50
CA ARG A 99 0.10 14.84 10.82
C ARG A 99 0.08 15.04 9.31
N ILE A 100 -1.10 15.13 8.68
CA ILE A 100 -1.26 15.38 7.24
C ILE A 100 -0.62 16.74 6.85
N GLU A 101 -0.90 17.80 7.60
CA GLU A 101 -0.40 19.16 7.32
C GLU A 101 1.12 19.27 7.42
N SER A 102 1.75 18.46 8.27
CA SER A 102 3.20 18.46 8.48
C SER A 102 3.95 17.42 7.64
N SER A 103 3.26 16.63 6.82
CA SER A 103 3.87 15.65 5.94
C SER A 103 4.54 16.31 4.74
N ASP A 104 5.66 15.75 4.32
CA ASP A 104 6.39 16.13 3.10
C ASP A 104 6.12 15.18 1.94
N LEU A 105 5.53 14.00 2.23
CA LEU A 105 5.04 13.05 1.25
C LEU A 105 3.72 12.41 1.72
N ILE A 106 2.77 12.27 0.81
CA ILE A 106 1.51 11.53 1.01
C ILE A 106 1.48 10.39 0.00
N VAL A 107 1.27 9.16 0.48
CA VAL A 107 1.10 7.97 -0.37
C VAL A 107 -0.34 7.49 -0.21
N CYS A 108 -1.11 7.53 -1.29
CA CYS A 108 -2.49 7.07 -1.35
C CYS A 108 -2.52 5.66 -1.92
N LEU A 109 -3.06 4.71 -1.17
CA LEU A 109 -3.15 3.30 -1.54
C LEU A 109 -4.61 2.86 -1.61
N ASP A 110 -4.91 2.01 -2.58
CA ASP A 110 -6.23 1.43 -2.77
C ASP A 110 -7.36 2.48 -2.79
N CYS A 111 -7.10 3.61 -3.37
CA CYS A 111 -7.98 4.77 -3.29
C CYS A 111 -7.91 5.55 -4.60
N SER A 112 -8.75 5.26 -5.56
CA SER A 112 -8.73 5.84 -6.90
C SER A 112 -8.76 7.38 -6.94
N SER A 113 -9.22 8.03 -5.87
CA SER A 113 -9.23 9.49 -5.74
C SER A 113 -9.33 9.94 -4.27
N PHE A 114 -8.93 11.19 -4.00
CA PHE A 114 -9.09 11.77 -2.65
C PHE A 114 -10.55 11.90 -2.22
N SER A 115 -11.53 11.91 -3.14
CA SER A 115 -12.95 11.91 -2.78
C SER A 115 -13.38 10.67 -1.98
N ARG A 116 -12.60 9.57 -2.07
CA ARG A 116 -12.82 8.36 -1.27
C ARG A 116 -12.22 8.41 0.14
N THR A 117 -11.66 9.54 0.55
CA THR A 117 -11.03 9.69 1.88
C THR A 117 -11.89 10.48 2.88
N SER A 118 -13.20 10.64 2.61
CA SER A 118 -14.14 11.32 3.50
C SER A 118 -13.68 12.72 3.93
N GLU A 119 -13.71 13.04 5.22
CA GLU A 119 -13.33 14.35 5.77
C GLU A 119 -11.86 14.73 5.50
N MET A 120 -10.99 13.78 5.18
CA MET A 120 -9.58 14.05 4.86
C MET A 120 -9.37 14.68 3.47
N GLU A 121 -10.34 14.54 2.53
CA GLU A 121 -10.19 15.00 1.15
C GLU A 121 -9.65 16.44 1.06
N GLY A 122 -10.31 17.36 1.76
CA GLY A 122 -9.93 18.76 1.72
C GLY A 122 -8.52 19.05 2.27
N LEU A 123 -8.07 18.27 3.27
CA LEU A 123 -6.72 18.37 3.82
C LEU A 123 -5.67 17.86 2.84
N LEU A 124 -5.93 16.69 2.24
CA LEU A 124 -5.04 16.04 1.28
C LEU A 124 -4.86 16.88 0.01
N ARG A 125 -5.96 17.44 -0.51
CA ARG A 125 -5.91 18.31 -1.70
C ARG A 125 -5.12 19.60 -1.46
N ARG A 126 -5.27 20.23 -0.28
CA ARG A 126 -4.56 21.47 0.07
C ARG A 126 -3.11 21.25 0.50
N SER A 127 -2.74 20.04 0.87
CA SER A 127 -1.37 19.71 1.27
C SER A 127 -0.37 20.05 0.17
N LYS A 128 0.78 20.64 0.57
CA LYS A 128 1.92 20.92 -0.31
C LYS A 128 2.89 19.74 -0.45
N ALA A 129 2.63 18.65 0.29
CA ALA A 129 3.39 17.42 0.19
C ALA A 129 3.33 16.87 -1.24
N ALA A 130 4.40 16.24 -1.70
CA ALA A 130 4.33 15.41 -2.90
C ALA A 130 3.32 14.26 -2.69
N LYS A 131 2.65 13.84 -3.75
CA LYS A 131 1.54 12.87 -3.68
C LYS A 131 1.77 11.71 -4.62
N ILE A 132 1.66 10.50 -4.09
CA ILE A 132 1.79 9.25 -4.85
C ILE A 132 0.48 8.49 -4.77
N LEU A 133 0.04 7.92 -5.89
CA LEU A 133 -1.07 6.98 -5.98
C LEU A 133 -0.57 5.59 -6.34
N ILE A 134 -1.01 4.57 -5.60
CA ILE A 134 -0.85 3.15 -5.93
C ILE A 134 -2.22 2.50 -5.84
N ASP A 135 -2.81 2.14 -6.99
CA ASP A 135 -4.22 1.77 -7.06
C ASP A 135 -4.49 0.75 -8.19
N HIS A 136 -5.47 -0.12 -7.99
CA HIS A 136 -5.87 -1.11 -8.98
C HIS A 136 -7.29 -0.88 -9.55
N HIS A 137 -7.98 0.14 -9.10
CA HIS A 137 -9.31 0.49 -9.54
C HIS A 137 -9.33 1.14 -10.93
N LEU A 138 -10.52 1.11 -11.55
CA LEU A 138 -10.78 1.81 -12.81
C LEU A 138 -10.83 3.34 -12.60
N ASN A 139 -10.41 4.10 -13.63
CA ASN A 139 -10.55 5.56 -13.70
C ASN A 139 -9.92 6.33 -12.50
N PRO A 140 -8.65 6.12 -12.18
CA PRO A 140 -8.00 6.86 -11.09
C PRO A 140 -7.87 8.35 -11.41
N GLU A 141 -7.95 9.19 -10.38
CA GLU A 141 -7.76 10.65 -10.46
C GLU A 141 -6.27 11.02 -10.59
N THR A 142 -5.65 10.71 -11.73
CA THR A 142 -4.20 10.87 -11.91
C THR A 142 -3.71 12.32 -11.81
N GLY A 143 -4.54 13.30 -12.16
CA GLY A 143 -4.18 14.72 -12.16
C GLY A 143 -3.90 15.35 -10.79
N SER A 144 -4.20 14.64 -9.70
CA SER A 144 -3.97 15.08 -8.31
C SER A 144 -2.68 14.52 -7.71
N PHE A 145 -1.91 13.72 -8.45
CA PHE A 145 -0.73 13.00 -7.96
C PHE A 145 0.51 13.32 -8.80
N ASP A 146 1.66 13.41 -8.14
CA ASP A 146 2.97 13.64 -8.77
C ASP A 146 3.55 12.34 -9.38
N LEU A 147 3.14 11.19 -8.83
CA LEU A 147 3.48 9.87 -9.32
C LEU A 147 2.28 8.93 -9.16
N THR A 148 1.99 8.15 -10.19
CA THR A 148 0.87 7.21 -10.18
C THR A 148 1.30 5.84 -10.68
N PHE A 149 1.06 4.83 -9.87
CA PHE A 149 1.05 3.43 -10.25
C PHE A 149 -0.40 2.97 -10.27
N SER A 150 -0.93 2.70 -11.45
CA SER A 150 -2.30 2.20 -11.60
C SER A 150 -2.32 1.04 -12.58
N LYS A 151 -2.91 -0.07 -12.15
CA LYS A 151 -3.01 -1.28 -12.97
C LYS A 151 -4.28 -2.04 -12.61
N THR A 152 -5.16 -2.24 -13.58
CA THR A 152 -6.44 -2.95 -13.40
C THR A 152 -6.34 -4.46 -13.63
N GLU A 153 -5.28 -4.93 -14.31
CA GLU A 153 -5.01 -6.35 -14.54
C GLU A 153 -4.09 -6.91 -13.44
N ILE A 154 -4.53 -6.76 -12.20
CA ILE A 154 -3.85 -7.22 -10.98
C ILE A 154 -4.90 -7.49 -9.92
N SER A 155 -4.62 -8.36 -8.94
CA SER A 155 -5.64 -8.80 -7.99
C SER A 155 -6.03 -7.75 -6.95
N SER A 156 -5.09 -6.89 -6.55
CA SER A 156 -5.25 -5.97 -5.41
C SER A 156 -4.19 -4.87 -5.42
N ALA A 157 -4.40 -3.81 -4.64
CA ALA A 157 -3.37 -2.80 -4.39
C ALA A 157 -2.18 -3.39 -3.61
N SER A 158 -2.43 -4.37 -2.75
CA SER A 158 -1.38 -5.12 -2.06
C SER A 158 -0.48 -5.90 -3.03
N GLU A 159 -1.04 -6.56 -4.06
CA GLU A 159 -0.24 -7.21 -5.10
C GLU A 159 0.55 -6.19 -5.92
N LEU A 160 -0.09 -5.08 -6.31
CA LEU A 160 0.61 -4.02 -7.03
C LEU A 160 1.78 -3.45 -6.22
N LEU A 161 1.54 -3.15 -4.94
CA LEU A 161 2.59 -2.67 -4.03
C LEU A 161 3.71 -3.69 -3.86
N PHE A 162 3.39 -4.99 -3.74
CA PHE A 162 4.40 -6.04 -3.64
C PHE A 162 5.37 -5.99 -4.83
N TRP A 163 4.85 -5.95 -6.06
CA TRP A 163 5.69 -5.90 -7.25
C TRP A 163 6.50 -4.60 -7.36
N ILE A 164 5.94 -3.47 -6.94
CA ILE A 164 6.68 -2.21 -6.82
C ILE A 164 7.85 -2.35 -5.84
N LEU A 165 7.60 -2.92 -4.65
CA LEU A 165 8.63 -3.11 -3.64
C LEU A 165 9.73 -4.08 -4.11
N MET A 166 9.39 -5.13 -4.86
CA MET A 166 10.39 -6.04 -5.44
C MET A 166 11.38 -5.31 -6.37
N GLU A 167 10.94 -4.28 -7.07
CA GLU A 167 11.79 -3.46 -7.95
C GLU A 167 12.59 -2.37 -7.19
N MET A 168 12.30 -2.13 -5.91
CA MET A 168 13.03 -1.12 -5.14
C MET A 168 14.49 -1.52 -4.90
N PRO A 169 15.45 -0.54 -4.95
CA PRO A 169 16.87 -0.83 -4.76
C PRO A 169 17.25 -1.48 -3.43
N ASP A 170 16.40 -1.31 -2.41
CA ASP A 170 16.63 -1.89 -1.08
C ASP A 170 16.18 -3.36 -0.99
N ILE A 171 15.27 -3.81 -1.86
CA ILE A 171 14.66 -5.15 -1.85
C ILE A 171 15.25 -6.04 -2.95
N ARG A 172 15.43 -5.52 -4.16
CA ARG A 172 16.10 -6.19 -5.30
C ARG A 172 15.56 -7.57 -5.65
N GLY A 173 14.23 -7.72 -5.62
CA GLY A 173 13.55 -8.98 -5.95
C GLY A 173 13.55 -10.04 -4.84
N ASP A 174 14.15 -9.76 -3.70
CA ASP A 174 14.24 -10.67 -2.55
C ASP A 174 13.12 -10.37 -1.54
N ALA A 175 12.05 -11.17 -1.54
CA ALA A 175 10.94 -11.00 -0.62
C ALA A 175 11.34 -11.18 0.86
N SER A 176 12.44 -11.87 1.16
CA SER A 176 12.96 -12.04 2.51
C SER A 176 13.58 -10.75 3.08
N ALA A 177 13.86 -9.76 2.23
CA ALA A 177 14.31 -8.44 2.64
C ALA A 177 13.16 -7.53 3.11
N LEU A 178 11.90 -7.91 2.89
CA LEU A 178 10.74 -7.21 3.42
C LEU A 178 10.66 -7.40 4.94
N PRO A 179 10.29 -6.36 5.72
CA PRO A 179 9.94 -6.55 7.13
C PRO A 179 8.84 -7.61 7.27
N PRO A 180 8.91 -8.52 8.26
CA PRO A 180 7.90 -9.58 8.43
C PRO A 180 6.47 -9.05 8.49
N GLU A 181 6.24 -7.93 9.18
CA GLU A 181 4.94 -7.27 9.27
C GLU A 181 4.48 -6.69 7.94
N CYS A 182 5.40 -6.19 7.09
CA CYS A 182 5.10 -5.74 5.72
C CYS A 182 4.66 -6.93 4.86
N ALA A 183 5.43 -8.01 4.87
CA ALA A 183 5.15 -9.22 4.10
C ALA A 183 3.78 -9.85 4.49
N GLN A 184 3.50 -9.90 5.80
CA GLN A 184 2.24 -10.43 6.32
C GLN A 184 1.05 -9.55 5.95
N ALA A 185 1.17 -8.21 6.03
CA ALA A 185 0.14 -7.27 5.64
C ALA A 185 -0.19 -7.37 4.14
N LEU A 186 0.82 -7.49 3.27
CA LEU A 186 0.65 -7.69 1.83
C LEU A 186 -0.12 -8.96 1.51
N LEU A 187 0.24 -10.11 2.13
CA LEU A 187 -0.46 -11.36 1.89
C LEU A 187 -1.90 -11.32 2.40
N THR A 188 -2.14 -10.64 3.53
CA THR A 188 -3.49 -10.48 4.07
C THR A 188 -4.36 -9.65 3.13
N GLY A 189 -3.89 -8.49 2.67
CA GLY A 189 -4.65 -7.64 1.75
C GLY A 189 -5.01 -8.36 0.45
N MET A 190 -4.05 -9.01 -0.19
CA MET A 190 -4.30 -9.80 -1.39
C MET A 190 -5.29 -10.95 -1.13
N THR A 191 -5.19 -11.62 0.03
CA THR A 191 -6.09 -12.73 0.39
C THR A 191 -7.53 -12.25 0.55
N THR A 192 -7.75 -11.09 1.16
CA THR A 192 -9.10 -10.53 1.34
C THR A 192 -9.72 -10.13 0.02
N ASP A 193 -8.99 -9.40 -0.83
CA ASP A 193 -9.50 -8.88 -2.10
C ASP A 193 -9.79 -9.99 -3.12
N THR A 194 -9.01 -11.06 -3.09
CA THR A 194 -9.24 -12.24 -3.93
C THR A 194 -10.26 -13.23 -3.34
N ASN A 195 -10.82 -12.95 -2.17
CA ASN A 195 -11.61 -13.93 -1.41
C ASN A 195 -10.89 -15.29 -1.34
N ASN A 196 -9.65 -15.27 -0.84
CA ASN A 196 -8.78 -16.44 -0.74
C ASN A 196 -8.56 -17.17 -2.09
N PHE A 197 -8.19 -16.42 -3.11
CA PHE A 197 -7.95 -16.88 -4.48
C PHE A 197 -9.19 -17.36 -5.25
N ALA A 198 -10.41 -17.03 -4.78
CA ALA A 198 -11.63 -17.38 -5.49
C ALA A 198 -11.95 -16.44 -6.66
N ASN A 199 -11.48 -15.18 -6.60
CA ASN A 199 -11.81 -14.13 -7.57
C ASN A 199 -10.58 -13.33 -7.99
N SER A 200 -10.62 -12.76 -9.19
CA SER A 200 -9.66 -11.75 -9.69
C SER A 200 -8.18 -12.16 -9.58
N VAL A 201 -7.87 -13.46 -9.76
CA VAL A 201 -6.50 -13.96 -9.64
C VAL A 201 -5.81 -14.00 -10.99
N TYR A 202 -4.52 -13.68 -10.98
CA TYR A 202 -3.61 -13.69 -12.12
C TYR A 202 -2.40 -14.58 -11.80
N PRO A 203 -1.57 -14.98 -12.78
CA PRO A 203 -0.35 -15.73 -12.47
C PRO A 203 0.54 -15.06 -11.43
N GLY A 204 0.68 -13.72 -11.48
CA GLY A 204 1.43 -12.94 -10.50
C GLY A 204 0.89 -13.02 -9.08
N THR A 205 -0.42 -13.19 -8.90
CA THR A 205 -1.06 -13.34 -7.59
C THR A 205 -0.54 -14.60 -6.87
N PHE A 206 -0.45 -15.72 -7.58
CA PHE A 206 0.10 -16.97 -7.02
C PHE A 206 1.62 -16.88 -6.80
N GLU A 207 2.34 -16.20 -7.70
CA GLU A 207 3.78 -15.98 -7.55
C GLU A 207 4.08 -15.12 -6.32
N MET A 208 3.34 -14.04 -6.09
CA MET A 208 3.43 -13.22 -4.89
C MET A 208 3.22 -14.07 -3.63
N ALA A 209 2.15 -14.86 -3.58
CA ALA A 209 1.86 -15.72 -2.44
C ALA A 209 2.99 -16.72 -2.18
N SER A 210 3.52 -17.38 -3.23
CA SER A 210 4.66 -18.29 -3.09
C SER A 210 5.87 -17.59 -2.48
N LYS A 211 6.27 -16.44 -3.04
CA LYS A 211 7.42 -15.67 -2.56
C LYS A 211 7.27 -15.21 -1.10
N LEU A 212 6.07 -14.79 -0.69
CA LEU A 212 5.82 -14.36 0.68
C LEU A 212 5.81 -15.53 1.67
N ILE A 213 5.25 -16.69 1.29
CA ILE A 213 5.30 -17.92 2.10
C ILE A 213 6.76 -18.40 2.24
N GLU A 214 7.53 -18.40 1.16
CA GLU A 214 8.97 -18.72 1.19
C GLU A 214 9.77 -17.77 2.08
N ALA A 215 9.37 -16.48 2.14
CA ALA A 215 9.93 -15.48 3.05
C ALA A 215 9.48 -15.63 4.52
N GLY A 216 8.64 -16.63 4.83
CA GLY A 216 8.24 -16.99 6.19
C GLY A 216 6.90 -16.44 6.65
N VAL A 217 6.06 -15.92 5.74
CA VAL A 217 4.70 -15.49 6.12
C VAL A 217 3.84 -16.69 6.49
N ASP A 218 3.23 -16.64 7.68
CA ASP A 218 2.30 -17.66 8.17
C ASP A 218 0.89 -17.43 7.58
N ARG A 219 0.63 -18.07 6.44
CA ARG A 219 -0.67 -18.00 5.78
C ARG A 219 -1.78 -18.62 6.61
N ASP A 220 -1.51 -19.71 7.33
CA ASP A 220 -2.53 -20.40 8.11
C ASP A 220 -2.99 -19.53 9.29
N TYR A 221 -2.07 -18.79 9.90
CA TYR A 221 -2.41 -17.76 10.88
C TYR A 221 -3.33 -16.69 10.27
N ILE A 222 -3.01 -16.15 9.08
CA ILE A 222 -3.85 -15.15 8.41
C ILE A 222 -5.26 -15.70 8.18
N LEU A 223 -5.40 -16.92 7.67
CA LEU A 223 -6.70 -17.53 7.41
C LEU A 223 -7.48 -17.80 8.70
N SER A 224 -6.79 -18.18 9.77
CA SER A 224 -7.44 -18.40 11.06
C SER A 224 -8.03 -17.11 11.64
N GLU A 225 -7.31 -15.98 11.51
CA GLU A 225 -7.79 -14.67 11.97
C GLU A 225 -8.94 -14.14 11.08
N LEU A 226 -8.86 -14.34 9.76
CA LEU A 226 -9.88 -13.85 8.82
C LEU A 226 -11.20 -14.65 8.86
N TYR A 227 -11.14 -15.98 9.06
CA TYR A 227 -12.29 -16.86 8.81
C TYR A 227 -12.73 -17.71 9.99
N ASN A 228 -11.93 -17.87 11.05
CA ASN A 228 -12.24 -18.75 12.19
C ASN A 228 -12.66 -18.00 13.48
N ASN A 229 -12.73 -16.67 13.46
CA ASN A 229 -13.14 -15.86 14.59
C ASN A 229 -14.67 -15.60 14.62
N TYR A 230 -15.47 -16.64 14.33
CA TYR A 230 -16.93 -16.62 14.45
C TYR A 230 -17.39 -17.51 15.59
#